data_00d0c39209b65ca806ca5c77759d3bb8
#
_entry.id   00d0c39209b65ca806ca5c77759d3bb8
#
_cell.length_a   1.000
_cell.length_b   1.000
_cell.length_c   1.000
_cell.angle_alpha   90.00
_cell.angle_beta   90.00
_cell.angle_gamma   90.00
#
_symmetry.space_group_name_H-M   'P 1'
#
loop_
_entity.id
_entity.type
_entity.pdbx_description
1 polymer ?
#
loop_
_entity_poly.entity_id
_entity_poly.type
_entity_poly.pdbx_seq_one_letter_code
_entity_poly.pdbx_strand_id
1 'polypeptide(L)'
;MINKICKNCQQSYAITIGDQAFYDKLKVPEPTHCPDCRLQRRLAWRNEKSLYKRKCDLCHKDIIAIFSADSKYKVYCQECWWSYNWDPMTYGRDFDFSRPFFEQFAELLEQVPFFSLLNQASSLENSEYVNHVTDAKNCYLVFAANYIEDCLYSSYIWECKDTLDSMFCTKLELCYFCLDCDNLYNCQYLQNSKNCSDCTLGYELKNCKNCFGCVNISNKEF
;
A
#
# COMPACT_ATOMS: atom_id res chain seq x y z
N MET A 1 0.18 -32.04 -15.10
CA MET A 1 1.16 -31.05 -14.57
C MET A 1 2.13 -30.72 -15.69
N ILE A 2 2.30 -29.46 -16.01
CA ILE A 2 3.20 -28.97 -17.06
C ILE A 2 4.30 -28.17 -16.36
N ASN A 3 5.57 -28.52 -16.60
CA ASN A 3 6.69 -27.74 -16.10
C ASN A 3 7.12 -26.70 -17.15
N LYS A 4 7.29 -25.46 -16.70
CA LYS A 4 7.76 -24.34 -17.53
C LYS A 4 8.96 -23.65 -16.91
N ILE A 5 9.72 -22.96 -17.73
CA ILE A 5 10.81 -22.09 -17.27
C ILE A 5 10.31 -20.65 -17.26
N CYS A 6 10.50 -19.97 -16.14
CA CYS A 6 10.11 -18.58 -15.97
C CYS A 6 10.93 -17.67 -16.89
N LYS A 7 10.26 -16.82 -17.67
CA LYS A 7 10.95 -15.88 -18.58
C LYS A 7 11.78 -14.81 -17.88
N ASN A 8 11.53 -14.55 -16.58
CA ASN A 8 12.28 -13.55 -15.82
C ASN A 8 13.44 -14.17 -15.03
N CYS A 9 13.15 -15.08 -14.07
CA CYS A 9 14.18 -15.63 -13.17
C CYS A 9 14.80 -16.93 -13.65
N GLN A 10 14.37 -17.49 -14.76
CA GLN A 10 14.84 -18.76 -15.36
C GLN A 10 14.63 -20.01 -14.49
N GLN A 11 13.90 -19.89 -13.37
CA GLN A 11 13.57 -21.03 -12.53
C GLN A 11 12.41 -21.84 -13.12
N SER A 12 12.43 -23.15 -12.87
CA SER A 12 11.32 -24.05 -13.22
C SER A 12 10.14 -23.84 -12.29
N TYR A 13 8.94 -23.83 -12.83
CA TYR A 13 7.68 -23.82 -12.06
C TYR A 13 6.64 -24.72 -12.73
N ALA A 14 5.72 -25.26 -11.92
CA ALA A 14 4.68 -26.16 -12.39
C ALA A 14 3.34 -25.43 -12.61
N ILE A 15 2.62 -25.83 -13.63
CA ILE A 15 1.20 -25.54 -13.82
C ILE A 15 0.46 -26.85 -13.56
N THR A 16 -0.41 -26.87 -12.56
CA THR A 16 -1.20 -28.05 -12.23
C THR A 16 -2.37 -28.23 -13.20
N ILE A 17 -3.00 -29.40 -13.18
CA ILE A 17 -4.22 -29.63 -13.97
C ILE A 17 -5.35 -28.68 -13.53
N GLY A 18 -5.43 -28.37 -12.21
CA GLY A 18 -6.38 -27.41 -11.69
C GLY A 18 -6.13 -25.99 -12.18
N ASP A 19 -4.87 -25.55 -12.22
CA ASP A 19 -4.48 -24.24 -12.77
C ASP A 19 -4.88 -24.15 -14.25
N GLN A 20 -4.59 -25.21 -15.02
CA GLN A 20 -4.94 -25.27 -16.44
C GLN A 20 -6.45 -25.11 -16.64
N ALA A 21 -7.25 -25.90 -15.94
CA ALA A 21 -8.71 -25.84 -16.01
C ALA A 21 -9.24 -24.43 -15.65
N PHE A 22 -8.56 -23.74 -14.74
CA PHE A 22 -8.92 -22.37 -14.35
C PHE A 22 -8.58 -21.35 -15.45
N TYR A 23 -7.41 -21.45 -16.08
CA TYR A 23 -7.04 -20.60 -17.22
C TYR A 23 -7.98 -20.81 -18.42
N ASP A 24 -8.33 -22.05 -18.71
CA ASP A 24 -9.28 -22.39 -19.77
C ASP A 24 -10.68 -21.81 -19.50
N LYS A 25 -11.14 -21.91 -18.26
CA LYS A 25 -12.41 -21.30 -17.80
C LYS A 25 -12.43 -19.79 -17.99
N LEU A 26 -11.34 -19.11 -17.69
CA LEU A 26 -11.19 -17.67 -17.85
C LEU A 26 -10.88 -17.26 -19.30
N LYS A 27 -10.60 -18.22 -20.20
CA LYS A 27 -10.15 -17.98 -21.58
C LYS A 27 -8.91 -17.09 -21.64
N VAL A 28 -7.96 -17.30 -20.73
CA VAL A 28 -6.67 -16.57 -20.67
C VAL A 28 -5.51 -17.53 -20.95
N PRO A 29 -4.41 -17.04 -21.57
CA PRO A 29 -3.25 -17.88 -21.82
C PRO A 29 -2.54 -18.27 -20.50
N GLU A 30 -1.86 -19.40 -20.53
CA GLU A 30 -0.99 -19.84 -19.46
C GLU A 30 0.12 -18.81 -19.16
N PRO A 31 0.48 -18.62 -17.88
CA PRO A 31 1.51 -17.66 -17.52
C PRO A 31 2.89 -18.04 -18.05
N THR A 32 3.68 -17.05 -18.39
CA THR A 32 5.07 -17.19 -18.82
C THR A 32 6.09 -16.93 -17.70
N HIS A 33 5.61 -16.54 -16.52
CA HIS A 33 6.41 -16.23 -15.35
C HIS A 33 5.93 -17.08 -14.15
N CYS A 34 6.86 -17.46 -13.28
CA CYS A 34 6.54 -18.17 -12.05
C CYS A 34 5.67 -17.31 -11.11
N PRO A 35 5.02 -17.89 -10.08
CA PRO A 35 4.16 -17.15 -9.16
C PRO A 35 4.82 -15.94 -8.52
N ASP A 36 6.07 -16.07 -8.07
CA ASP A 36 6.82 -14.98 -7.40
C ASP A 36 7.11 -13.81 -8.35
N CYS A 37 7.58 -14.10 -9.57
CA CYS A 37 7.80 -13.06 -10.56
C CYS A 37 6.48 -12.38 -11.00
N ARG A 38 5.35 -13.09 -11.01
CA ARG A 38 4.04 -12.50 -11.25
C ARG A 38 3.61 -11.60 -10.09
N LEU A 39 3.90 -11.99 -8.85
CA LEU A 39 3.66 -11.16 -7.66
C LEU A 39 4.50 -9.88 -7.71
N GLN A 40 5.80 -10.02 -7.93
CA GLN A 40 6.73 -8.88 -8.07
C GLN A 40 6.25 -7.88 -9.14
N ARG A 41 5.82 -8.36 -10.30
CA ARG A 41 5.28 -7.51 -11.36
C ARG A 41 4.02 -6.77 -10.96
N ARG A 42 3.11 -7.39 -10.21
CA ARG A 42 1.92 -6.71 -9.70
C ARG A 42 2.27 -5.64 -8.68
N LEU A 43 3.22 -5.91 -7.79
CA LEU A 43 3.67 -4.94 -6.78
C LEU A 43 4.43 -3.75 -7.40
N ALA A 44 5.13 -3.96 -8.52
CA ALA A 44 5.89 -2.90 -9.20
C ALA A 44 5.01 -1.78 -9.80
N TRP A 45 3.71 -1.99 -9.96
CA TRP A 45 2.79 -0.98 -10.47
C TRP A 45 2.43 0.10 -9.47
N ARG A 46 2.76 -0.06 -8.21
CA ARG A 46 2.33 0.83 -7.14
C ARG A 46 3.49 1.24 -6.25
N ASN A 47 3.81 2.53 -6.27
CA ASN A 47 4.65 3.13 -5.25
C ASN A 47 3.74 3.61 -4.12
N GLU A 48 3.81 3.00 -2.97
CA GLU A 48 2.97 3.33 -1.82
C GLU A 48 3.73 4.10 -0.75
N LYS A 49 5.02 3.79 -0.56
CA LYS A 49 5.81 4.21 0.60
C LYS A 49 6.96 5.18 0.28
N SER A 50 7.39 5.28 -0.98
CA SER A 50 8.48 6.20 -1.33
C SER A 50 7.91 7.57 -1.69
N LEU A 51 8.25 8.57 -0.90
CA LEU A 51 7.82 9.95 -1.07
C LEU A 51 8.96 10.82 -1.58
N TYR A 52 8.64 11.72 -2.50
CA TYR A 52 9.61 12.61 -3.15
C TYR A 52 9.13 14.06 -3.07
N LYS A 53 10.07 14.98 -2.89
CA LYS A 53 9.82 16.42 -3.07
C LYS A 53 9.92 16.77 -4.54
N ARG A 54 8.94 17.43 -5.09
CA ARG A 54 8.94 17.96 -6.46
C ARG A 54 8.04 19.20 -6.59
N LYS A 55 8.00 19.78 -7.77
CA LYS A 55 7.01 20.82 -8.10
C LYS A 55 5.78 20.21 -8.78
N CYS A 56 4.62 20.79 -8.49
CA CYS A 56 3.41 20.53 -9.27
C CYS A 56 3.59 21.03 -10.70
N ASP A 57 3.32 20.20 -11.69
CA ASP A 57 3.51 20.60 -13.10
C ASP A 57 2.45 21.57 -13.63
N LEU A 58 1.41 21.89 -12.85
CA LEU A 58 0.39 22.88 -13.23
C LEU A 58 0.60 24.23 -12.51
N CYS A 59 0.71 24.24 -11.17
CA CYS A 59 0.83 25.48 -10.39
C CYS A 59 2.23 25.81 -9.90
N HIS A 60 3.21 24.93 -10.11
CA HIS A 60 4.62 25.05 -9.72
C HIS A 60 4.90 25.20 -8.22
N LYS A 61 3.91 24.98 -7.35
CA LYS A 61 4.12 24.87 -5.90
C LYS A 61 4.97 23.63 -5.56
N ASP A 62 5.75 23.72 -4.49
CA ASP A 62 6.46 22.56 -3.94
C ASP A 62 5.46 21.59 -3.32
N ILE A 63 5.60 20.32 -3.64
CA ILE A 63 4.68 19.24 -3.20
C ILE A 63 5.43 17.98 -2.83
N ILE A 64 4.78 17.14 -2.05
CA ILE A 64 5.16 15.74 -1.84
C ILE A 64 4.39 14.87 -2.83
N ALA A 65 5.06 13.91 -3.43
CA ALA A 65 4.46 13.00 -4.42
C ALA A 65 5.08 11.60 -4.36
N ILE A 66 4.36 10.62 -4.89
CA ILE A 66 4.87 9.25 -5.10
C ILE A 66 5.73 9.11 -6.38
N PHE A 67 5.93 10.20 -7.08
CA PHE A 67 6.75 10.27 -8.29
C PHE A 67 7.97 11.16 -8.05
N SER A 68 9.17 10.69 -8.40
CA SER A 68 10.39 11.49 -8.27
C SER A 68 10.36 12.72 -9.20
N ALA A 69 11.17 13.73 -8.87
CA ALA A 69 11.29 14.93 -9.71
C ALA A 69 11.84 14.62 -11.11
N ASP A 70 12.67 13.57 -11.23
CA ASP A 70 13.27 13.13 -12.50
C ASP A 70 12.35 12.19 -13.30
N SER A 71 11.16 11.89 -12.80
CA SER A 71 10.21 11.05 -13.53
C SER A 71 9.67 11.79 -14.76
N LYS A 72 9.45 11.06 -15.84
CA LYS A 72 8.87 11.58 -17.08
C LYS A 72 7.37 11.94 -16.97
N TYR A 73 6.74 11.58 -15.86
CA TYR A 73 5.31 11.79 -15.65
C TYR A 73 5.01 13.20 -15.17
N LYS A 74 3.94 13.79 -15.71
CA LYS A 74 3.34 15.03 -15.20
C LYS A 74 2.60 14.71 -13.90
N VAL A 75 2.80 15.53 -12.88
CA VAL A 75 2.18 15.30 -11.57
C VAL A 75 1.53 16.58 -11.06
N TYR A 76 0.25 16.50 -10.76
CA TYR A 76 -0.53 17.61 -10.23
C TYR A 76 -0.74 17.43 -8.72
N CYS A 77 -0.67 18.54 -7.98
CA CYS A 77 -1.09 18.57 -6.59
C CYS A 77 -2.61 18.36 -6.48
N GLN A 78 -3.08 18.11 -5.28
CA GLN A 78 -4.49 17.83 -5.04
C GLN A 78 -5.41 18.98 -5.43
N GLU A 79 -5.03 20.23 -5.12
CA GLU A 79 -5.77 21.43 -5.53
C GLU A 79 -5.91 21.55 -7.05
N CYS A 80 -4.79 21.34 -7.77
CA CYS A 80 -4.78 21.37 -9.23
C CYS A 80 -5.57 20.23 -9.86
N TRP A 81 -5.45 19.03 -9.30
CA TRP A 81 -6.14 17.83 -9.79
C TRP A 81 -7.67 18.02 -9.80
N TRP A 82 -8.22 18.57 -8.74
CA TRP A 82 -9.66 18.83 -8.61
C TRP A 82 -10.10 20.18 -9.14
N SER A 83 -9.20 20.99 -9.71
CA SER A 83 -9.54 22.28 -10.30
C SER A 83 -10.11 22.12 -11.72
N TYR A 84 -10.76 23.18 -12.19
CA TYR A 84 -11.19 23.31 -13.58
C TYR A 84 -10.10 23.88 -14.52
N ASN A 85 -8.83 23.95 -14.06
CA ASN A 85 -7.72 24.52 -14.84
C ASN A 85 -7.10 23.53 -15.84
N TRP A 86 -7.61 22.33 -15.93
CA TRP A 86 -7.25 21.32 -16.91
C TRP A 86 -8.45 20.42 -17.23
N ASP A 87 -8.46 19.85 -18.43
CA ASP A 87 -9.52 18.95 -18.88
C ASP A 87 -8.90 17.59 -19.29
N PRO A 88 -9.23 16.48 -18.62
CA PRO A 88 -8.72 15.15 -18.96
C PRO A 88 -9.11 14.72 -20.38
N MET A 89 -10.22 15.22 -20.93
CA MET A 89 -10.67 14.85 -22.27
C MET A 89 -9.73 15.35 -23.37
N THR A 90 -8.92 16.39 -23.10
CA THR A 90 -7.93 16.91 -24.06
C THR A 90 -6.77 15.94 -24.32
N TYR A 91 -6.58 14.95 -23.46
CA TYR A 91 -5.58 13.90 -23.60
C TYR A 91 -6.08 12.66 -24.35
N GLY A 92 -7.38 12.60 -24.64
CA GLY A 92 -7.97 11.51 -25.41
C GLY A 92 -7.34 11.37 -26.80
N ARG A 93 -7.13 10.15 -27.24
CA ARG A 93 -6.55 9.80 -28.53
C ARG A 93 -7.32 8.67 -29.18
N ASP A 94 -7.40 8.73 -30.51
CA ASP A 94 -7.88 7.60 -31.29
C ASP A 94 -6.92 6.42 -31.16
N PHE A 95 -7.48 5.22 -31.06
CA PHE A 95 -6.70 4.00 -30.99
C PHE A 95 -6.31 3.53 -32.41
N ASP A 96 -5.03 3.36 -32.64
CA ASP A 96 -4.50 2.79 -33.89
C ASP A 96 -4.47 1.25 -33.82
N PHE A 97 -5.40 0.61 -34.50
CA PHE A 97 -5.48 -0.85 -34.56
C PHE A 97 -4.31 -1.53 -35.29
N SER A 98 -3.44 -0.78 -35.96
CA SER A 98 -2.22 -1.31 -36.61
C SER A 98 -1.03 -1.43 -35.64
N ARG A 99 -1.11 -0.82 -34.44
CA ARG A 99 -0.05 -0.78 -33.43
C ARG A 99 -0.44 -1.56 -32.17
N PRO A 100 0.55 -2.13 -31.41
CA PRO A 100 0.29 -2.77 -30.13
C PRO A 100 -0.36 -1.83 -29.11
N PHE A 101 -1.33 -2.35 -28.35
CA PHE A 101 -2.03 -1.57 -27.31
C PHE A 101 -1.06 -0.99 -26.25
N PHE A 102 -0.14 -1.80 -25.72
CA PHE A 102 0.73 -1.37 -24.63
C PHE A 102 1.73 -0.29 -25.01
N GLU A 103 2.12 -0.19 -26.27
CA GLU A 103 2.96 0.91 -26.77
C GLU A 103 2.19 2.22 -26.73
N GLN A 104 0.98 2.26 -27.28
CA GLN A 104 0.12 3.42 -27.30
C GLN A 104 -0.32 3.83 -25.89
N PHE A 105 -0.58 2.85 -25.02
CA PHE A 105 -0.91 3.08 -23.62
C PHE A 105 0.27 3.72 -22.86
N ALA A 106 1.50 3.26 -23.07
CA ALA A 106 2.69 3.86 -22.46
C ALA A 106 2.90 5.32 -22.92
N GLU A 107 2.72 5.60 -24.22
CA GLU A 107 2.78 6.96 -24.76
C GLU A 107 1.72 7.89 -24.13
N LEU A 108 0.51 7.37 -23.91
CA LEU A 108 -0.56 8.11 -23.25
C LEU A 108 -0.24 8.39 -21.78
N LEU A 109 0.27 7.40 -21.04
CA LEU A 109 0.65 7.55 -19.64
C LEU A 109 1.71 8.64 -19.41
N GLU A 110 2.61 8.87 -20.36
CA GLU A 110 3.63 9.92 -20.26
C GLU A 110 3.05 11.34 -20.45
N GLN A 111 1.85 11.47 -20.95
CA GLN A 111 1.23 12.75 -21.27
C GLN A 111 0.13 13.14 -20.29
N VAL A 112 -0.65 12.17 -19.84
CA VAL A 112 -1.73 12.39 -18.89
C VAL A 112 -1.15 12.70 -17.51
N PRO A 113 -1.63 13.75 -16.82
CA PRO A 113 -1.19 14.04 -15.46
C PRO A 113 -1.54 12.92 -14.48
N PHE A 114 -0.69 12.74 -13.49
CA PHE A 114 -0.91 11.87 -12.34
C PHE A 114 -1.20 12.68 -11.09
N PHE A 115 -1.93 12.08 -10.19
CA PHE A 115 -2.21 12.64 -8.88
C PHE A 115 -0.98 12.46 -7.96
N SER A 116 -0.61 13.49 -7.20
CA SER A 116 0.62 13.49 -6.39
C SER A 116 0.62 12.43 -5.29
N LEU A 117 -0.45 12.37 -4.50
CA LEU A 117 -0.66 11.45 -3.37
C LEU A 117 -2.12 11.01 -3.32
N LEU A 118 -2.36 9.76 -3.02
CA LEU A 118 -3.71 9.19 -2.90
C LEU A 118 -4.28 9.43 -1.50
N ASN A 119 -4.47 10.69 -1.14
CA ASN A 119 -5.00 11.11 0.16
C ASN A 119 -6.32 11.87 -0.02
N GLN A 120 -7.12 11.92 1.01
CA GLN A 120 -8.23 12.86 1.12
C GLN A 120 -7.78 14.10 1.90
N ALA A 121 -7.22 15.11 1.22
CA ALA A 121 -6.59 16.26 1.86
C ALA A 121 -7.50 17.04 2.81
N SER A 122 -8.81 17.09 2.54
CA SER A 122 -9.78 17.77 3.40
C SER A 122 -9.92 17.15 4.79
N SER A 123 -9.43 15.94 5.00
CA SER A 123 -9.48 15.22 6.28
C SER A 123 -8.09 15.02 6.91
N LEU A 124 -7.06 15.71 6.41
CA LEU A 124 -5.70 15.65 6.94
C LEU A 124 -5.36 16.92 7.72
N GLU A 125 -4.92 16.78 8.96
CA GLU A 125 -4.39 17.83 9.80
C GLU A 125 -2.94 17.50 10.16
N ASN A 126 -1.99 18.42 9.83
CA ASN A 126 -0.56 18.25 10.14
C ASN A 126 0.00 16.85 9.75
N SER A 127 -0.31 16.40 8.53
CA SER A 127 -0.01 15.03 8.07
C SER A 127 0.39 15.02 6.58
N GLU A 128 1.40 15.82 6.19
CA GLU A 128 1.80 16.01 4.79
C GLU A 128 2.59 14.83 4.20
N TYR A 129 3.27 14.05 5.05
CA TYR A 129 4.14 12.94 4.63
C TYR A 129 3.45 11.59 4.77
N VAL A 130 2.23 11.48 4.25
CA VAL A 130 1.44 10.25 4.27
C VAL A 130 0.92 9.93 2.88
N ASN A 131 0.58 8.67 2.60
CA ASN A 131 -0.02 8.28 1.34
C ASN A 131 -1.03 7.13 1.52
N HIS A 132 -2.12 7.13 0.76
CA HIS A 132 -3.29 6.28 0.97
C HIS A 132 -3.92 6.46 2.36
N VAL A 133 -4.08 7.70 2.77
CA VAL A 133 -4.57 8.04 4.11
C VAL A 133 -5.77 8.97 4.03
N THR A 134 -6.74 8.70 4.88
CA THR A 134 -7.89 9.57 5.14
C THR A 134 -8.03 9.79 6.65
N ASP A 135 -8.65 10.90 7.06
CA ASP A 135 -8.95 11.21 8.45
C ASP A 135 -7.73 11.02 9.39
N ALA A 136 -6.69 11.80 9.14
CA ALA A 136 -5.43 11.73 9.88
C ALA A 136 -5.07 13.07 10.53
N LYS A 137 -4.54 13.00 11.76
CA LYS A 137 -4.04 14.13 12.50
C LYS A 137 -2.67 13.84 13.09
N ASN A 138 -1.71 14.79 12.95
CA ASN A 138 -0.34 14.69 13.45
C ASN A 138 0.39 13.40 13.05
N CYS A 139 0.21 12.93 11.81
CA CYS A 139 0.79 11.69 11.35
C CYS A 139 2.00 11.90 10.43
N TYR A 140 3.03 11.07 10.58
CA TYR A 140 4.25 11.16 9.80
C TYR A 140 4.73 9.79 9.31
N LEU A 141 5.00 9.67 8.01
CA LEU A 141 5.39 8.44 7.32
C LEU A 141 4.44 7.27 7.61
N VAL A 142 3.14 7.56 7.49
CA VAL A 142 2.08 6.55 7.61
C VAL A 142 1.48 6.26 6.24
N PHE A 143 1.22 4.98 5.96
CA PHE A 143 0.79 4.51 4.66
C PHE A 143 -0.39 3.53 4.75
N ALA A 144 -1.39 3.70 3.89
CA ALA A 144 -2.60 2.88 3.86
C ALA A 144 -3.31 2.85 5.23
N ALA A 145 -3.81 3.99 5.66
CA ALA A 145 -4.41 4.16 6.99
C ALA A 145 -5.66 5.05 6.96
N ASN A 146 -6.49 4.90 7.97
CA ASN A 146 -7.71 5.69 8.10
C ASN A 146 -8.13 5.85 9.56
N TYR A 147 -8.71 7.02 9.92
CA TYR A 147 -9.11 7.39 11.27
C TYR A 147 -7.96 7.28 12.28
N ILE A 148 -6.87 8.05 12.04
CA ILE A 148 -5.65 7.95 12.83
C ILE A 148 -5.25 9.30 13.44
N GLU A 149 -4.71 9.27 14.68
CA GLU A 149 -4.18 10.43 15.37
C GLU A 149 -2.83 10.08 16.03
N ASP A 150 -1.86 11.01 15.94
CA ASP A 150 -0.53 10.87 16.55
C ASP A 150 0.19 9.54 16.19
N CYS A 151 0.11 9.14 14.91
CA CYS A 151 0.71 7.90 14.42
C CYS A 151 1.96 8.17 13.57
N LEU A 152 3.03 7.40 13.83
CA LEU A 152 4.32 7.57 13.15
C LEU A 152 4.84 6.24 12.59
N TYR A 153 5.50 6.28 11.43
CA TYR A 153 6.22 5.15 10.80
C TYR A 153 5.40 3.85 10.68
N SER A 154 4.08 3.97 10.48
CA SER A 154 3.15 2.85 10.52
C SER A 154 2.48 2.60 9.17
N SER A 155 1.95 1.39 8.95
CA SER A 155 1.29 1.04 7.70
C SER A 155 0.13 0.08 7.91
N TYR A 156 -0.93 0.20 7.08
CA TYR A 156 -2.11 -0.66 7.16
C TYR A 156 -2.77 -0.61 8.54
N ILE A 157 -2.94 0.61 9.08
CA ILE A 157 -3.52 0.83 10.39
C ILE A 157 -4.90 1.52 10.27
N TRP A 158 -5.82 1.18 11.15
CA TRP A 158 -7.19 1.65 11.13
C TRP A 158 -7.70 1.98 12.52
N GLU A 159 -8.30 3.16 12.72
CA GLU A 159 -8.81 3.62 14.04
C GLU A 159 -7.71 3.54 15.14
N CYS A 160 -6.52 4.07 14.84
CA CYS A 160 -5.37 4.00 15.74
C CYS A 160 -4.98 5.37 16.27
N LYS A 161 -4.51 5.41 17.52
CA LYS A 161 -4.02 6.62 18.19
C LYS A 161 -2.73 6.33 18.94
N ASP A 162 -1.82 7.34 19.02
CA ASP A 162 -0.55 7.23 19.74
C ASP A 162 0.25 5.95 19.38
N THR A 163 0.41 5.70 18.08
CA THR A 163 0.93 4.44 17.57
C THR A 163 2.24 4.64 16.79
N LEU A 164 3.27 3.86 17.11
CA LEU A 164 4.60 3.95 16.52
C LEU A 164 5.08 2.59 15.99
N ASP A 165 5.72 2.58 14.79
CA ASP A 165 6.36 1.41 14.16
C ASP A 165 5.44 0.18 14.03
N SER A 166 4.16 0.40 13.73
CA SER A 166 3.14 -0.67 13.73
C SER A 166 2.65 -1.02 12.32
N MET A 167 2.20 -2.26 12.15
CA MET A 167 1.68 -2.75 10.87
C MET A 167 0.49 -3.71 11.06
N PHE A 168 -0.50 -3.64 10.14
CA PHE A 168 -1.72 -4.46 10.13
C PHE A 168 -2.60 -4.36 11.38
N CYS A 169 -2.68 -3.19 11.97
CA CYS A 169 -3.33 -2.96 13.25
C CYS A 169 -4.67 -2.25 13.13
N THR A 170 -5.58 -2.55 14.05
CA THR A 170 -6.90 -1.92 14.12
C THR A 170 -7.28 -1.61 15.57
N LYS A 171 -7.80 -0.38 15.81
CA LYS A 171 -8.29 0.06 17.12
C LYS A 171 -7.22 0.06 18.22
N LEU A 172 -6.04 0.60 17.88
CA LEU A 172 -4.93 0.70 18.82
C LEU A 172 -4.89 2.04 19.54
N GLU A 173 -4.47 1.99 20.79
CA GLU A 173 -4.11 3.15 21.59
C GLU A 173 -2.82 2.87 22.38
N LEU A 174 -1.86 3.82 22.35
CA LEU A 174 -0.57 3.73 23.06
C LEU A 174 0.28 2.50 22.71
N CYS A 175 0.39 2.17 21.42
CA CYS A 175 1.04 0.95 20.98
C CYS A 175 2.38 1.18 20.26
N TYR A 176 3.34 0.30 20.54
CA TYR A 176 4.65 0.29 19.91
C TYR A 176 5.04 -1.10 19.42
N PHE A 177 5.49 -1.19 18.15
CA PHE A 177 6.03 -2.37 17.50
C PHE A 177 5.06 -3.58 17.40
N CYS A 178 3.78 -3.34 17.19
CA CYS A 178 2.77 -4.40 17.05
C CYS A 178 2.65 -4.88 15.60
N LEU A 179 2.47 -6.18 15.40
CA LEU A 179 2.24 -6.83 14.11
C LEU A 179 1.00 -7.72 14.22
N ASP A 180 0.18 -7.86 13.18
CA ASP A 180 -1.03 -8.69 13.08
C ASP A 180 -2.03 -8.58 14.24
N CYS A 181 -2.13 -7.43 14.85
CA CYS A 181 -2.88 -7.13 16.08
C CYS A 181 -4.42 -7.30 15.97
N ASP A 182 -5.13 -7.24 17.11
CA ASP A 182 -6.60 -7.21 17.20
C ASP A 182 -7.04 -6.15 18.24
N ASN A 183 -7.50 -6.44 19.44
CA ASN A 183 -8.03 -5.47 20.37
C ASN A 183 -7.02 -5.08 21.48
N LEU A 184 -5.96 -4.38 21.14
CA LEU A 184 -4.86 -4.07 22.05
C LEU A 184 -5.15 -2.89 23.01
N TYR A 185 -4.49 -2.93 24.15
CA TYR A 185 -4.36 -1.83 25.10
C TYR A 185 -2.97 -1.86 25.73
N ASN A 186 -2.23 -0.76 25.70
CA ASN A 186 -0.90 -0.52 26.27
C ASN A 186 0.14 -1.63 26.07
N CYS A 187 0.18 -2.23 24.88
CA CYS A 187 1.02 -3.38 24.53
C CYS A 187 2.33 -2.97 23.85
N GLN A 188 3.42 -3.68 24.08
CA GLN A 188 4.73 -3.51 23.47
C GLN A 188 5.29 -4.82 22.91
N TYR A 189 5.98 -4.78 21.76
CA TYR A 189 6.71 -5.89 21.11
C TYR A 189 5.87 -7.13 20.74
N LEU A 190 4.60 -6.99 20.51
CA LEU A 190 3.72 -8.12 20.15
C LEU A 190 3.94 -8.56 18.70
N GLN A 191 3.63 -9.82 18.38
CA GLN A 191 3.63 -10.36 17.03
C GLN A 191 2.22 -10.82 16.62
N ASN A 192 1.87 -12.09 16.54
CA ASN A 192 0.57 -12.54 16.06
C ASN A 192 -0.54 -12.44 17.13
N SER A 193 -0.75 -11.26 17.64
CA SER A 193 -1.58 -10.90 18.80
C SER A 193 -3.06 -11.31 18.66
N LYS A 194 -3.87 -11.13 19.69
CA LYS A 194 -5.35 -11.01 19.65
C LYS A 194 -5.81 -10.25 20.87
N ASN A 195 -6.94 -10.40 21.40
CA ASN A 195 -7.64 -9.60 22.40
C ASN A 195 -6.78 -9.19 23.63
N CYS A 196 -5.64 -8.57 23.37
CA CYS A 196 -4.58 -8.25 24.34
C CYS A 196 -5.01 -7.26 25.42
N SER A 197 -4.19 -7.02 26.44
CA SER A 197 -4.33 -6.01 27.46
C SER A 197 -2.95 -5.42 27.78
N ASP A 198 -2.48 -5.40 29.01
CA ASP A 198 -1.26 -4.71 29.41
C ASP A 198 0.04 -5.49 29.12
N CYS A 199 0.10 -6.24 28.03
CA CYS A 199 1.22 -7.11 27.65
C CYS A 199 2.48 -6.33 27.28
N THR A 200 3.67 -6.74 27.73
CA THR A 200 4.95 -6.07 27.47
C THR A 200 5.79 -6.75 26.38
N LEU A 201 5.94 -8.06 26.39
CA LEU A 201 6.60 -8.85 25.37
C LEU A 201 5.63 -9.92 24.89
N GLY A 202 5.80 -10.42 23.70
CA GLY A 202 4.87 -11.43 23.21
C GLY A 202 5.42 -12.19 22.00
N TYR A 203 4.69 -13.13 21.51
CA TYR A 203 4.92 -13.84 20.27
C TYR A 203 3.56 -14.23 19.69
N GLU A 204 3.13 -15.46 19.63
CA GLU A 204 1.84 -15.86 19.10
C GLU A 204 0.73 -15.84 20.17
N LEU A 205 0.31 -14.67 20.62
CA LEU A 205 -0.67 -14.53 21.69
C LEU A 205 -2.12 -14.74 21.21
N LYS A 206 -3.03 -15.17 22.10
CA LYS A 206 -4.50 -15.17 21.96
C LYS A 206 -5.14 -14.84 23.30
N ASN A 207 -6.22 -14.07 23.34
CA ASN A 207 -6.99 -13.70 24.52
C ASN A 207 -6.14 -13.30 25.76
N CYS A 208 -5.12 -12.48 25.55
CA CYS A 208 -4.12 -12.11 26.54
C CYS A 208 -4.69 -11.15 27.61
N LYS A 209 -4.13 -11.15 28.81
CA LYS A 209 -4.28 -10.10 29.83
C LYS A 209 -3.01 -10.03 30.66
N ASN A 210 -2.60 -8.84 31.07
CA ASN A 210 -1.51 -8.47 32.01
C ASN A 210 -0.25 -9.35 31.92
N CYS A 211 0.15 -9.79 30.74
CA CYS A 211 1.26 -10.72 30.53
C CYS A 211 2.60 -10.02 30.41
N PHE A 212 3.65 -10.56 31.00
CA PHE A 212 5.04 -10.14 30.85
C PHE A 212 5.87 -11.32 30.30
N GLY A 213 6.61 -11.11 29.20
CA GLY A 213 7.54 -12.10 28.65
C GLY A 213 6.90 -13.36 28.06
N CYS A 214 5.72 -13.24 27.46
CA CYS A 214 4.93 -14.36 26.99
C CYS A 214 5.42 -14.94 25.66
N VAL A 215 5.48 -16.26 25.53
CA VAL A 215 5.74 -16.99 24.31
C VAL A 215 4.63 -18.02 24.09
N ASN A 216 3.97 -17.99 22.93
CA ASN A 216 3.06 -19.03 22.44
C ASN A 216 1.90 -19.39 23.39
N ILE A 217 1.19 -18.39 23.93
CA ILE A 217 0.11 -18.57 24.91
C ILE A 217 -1.26 -18.45 24.22
N SER A 218 -2.16 -19.40 24.52
CA SER A 218 -3.57 -19.33 24.14
C SER A 218 -4.48 -19.52 25.34
N ASN A 219 -5.51 -18.66 25.49
CA ASN A 219 -6.57 -18.76 26.49
C ASN A 219 -6.09 -18.83 27.97
N LYS A 220 -5.10 -18.01 28.35
CA LYS A 220 -4.58 -17.90 29.73
C LYS A 220 -4.58 -16.43 30.15
N GLU A 221 -5.00 -16.19 31.38
CA GLU A 221 -4.84 -14.91 32.10
C GLU A 221 -3.68 -15.06 33.12
N PHE A 222 -2.75 -14.09 33.14
CA PHE A 222 -1.65 -14.04 34.10
C PHE A 222 -1.57 -12.62 34.65
#